data_6aed0cc8a93dc1697afebb02a905004f
#
_entry.id   6aed0cc8a93dc1697afebb02a905004f
#
_cell.length_a   1.000
_cell.length_b   1.000
_cell.length_c   1.000
_cell.angle_alpha   90.00
_cell.angle_beta   90.00
_cell.angle_gamma   90.00
#
_symmetry.space_group_name_H-M   'P 1'
#
loop_
_entity.id
_entity.type
_entity.pdbx_description
1 polymer ?
#
loop_
_entity_poly.entity_id
_entity_poly.type
_entity_poly.pdbx_seq_one_letter_code
_entity_poly.pdbx_strand_id
1 'polypeptide(L)'
;MHYQNLLCIGDSQTFGARTYGCYPLYLAQILTEHTPYQWRTINRSVNGYTARDLWFLLNNDIEIVSDTYQACVLIGTNDVGNETPLDLFEEYYRQIIRTLLIKKYKAIFCGEIPPIYPDGHIFFCKETAEKRNLYNAAIKKVTAENKNIVWVPINELSRNCYVDSVHFNEL
;
A
#
# COMPACT_ATOMS: atom_id res chain seq x y z
N MET A 1 22.47 -19.18 4.73
CA MET A 1 21.59 -18.05 5.13
C MET A 1 20.52 -17.93 4.06
N HIS A 2 19.25 -18.08 4.42
CA HIS A 2 18.15 -18.01 3.43
C HIS A 2 17.58 -16.60 3.40
N TYR A 3 17.67 -15.96 2.24
CA TYR A 3 17.07 -14.65 2.01
C TYR A 3 15.62 -14.79 1.54
N GLN A 4 14.77 -13.88 2.02
CA GLN A 4 13.41 -13.69 1.55
C GLN A 4 13.26 -12.26 1.02
N ASN A 5 12.57 -12.11 -0.08
CA ASN A 5 12.29 -10.80 -0.66
C ASN A 5 10.80 -10.50 -0.55
N LEU A 6 10.47 -9.26 -0.20
CA LEU A 6 9.11 -8.74 -0.12
C LEU A 6 8.99 -7.53 -1.05
N LEU A 7 8.14 -7.60 -2.06
CA LEU A 7 7.82 -6.46 -2.89
C LEU A 7 6.87 -5.52 -2.12
N CYS A 8 7.23 -4.24 -2.03
CA CYS A 8 6.37 -3.20 -1.47
C CYS A 8 6.01 -2.22 -2.59
N ILE A 9 4.72 -2.11 -2.88
CA ILE A 9 4.19 -1.25 -3.94
C ILE A 9 3.08 -0.35 -3.38
N GLY A 10 2.99 0.84 -3.92
CA GLY A 10 2.01 1.82 -3.45
C GLY A 10 2.34 3.24 -3.88
N ASP A 11 1.89 4.17 -3.07
CA ASP A 11 2.06 5.60 -3.26
C ASP A 11 3.16 6.20 -2.36
N SER A 12 3.01 7.48 -2.02
CA SER A 12 3.93 8.22 -1.15
C SER A 12 4.07 7.64 0.26
N GLN A 13 3.06 6.95 0.77
CA GLN A 13 3.11 6.27 2.07
C GLN A 13 4.14 5.14 2.07
N THR A 14 4.17 4.35 1.01
CA THR A 14 5.14 3.27 0.83
C THR A 14 6.51 3.81 0.42
N PHE A 15 6.54 4.87 -0.38
CA PHE A 15 7.78 5.52 -0.80
C PHE A 15 8.56 6.09 0.38
N GLY A 16 7.89 6.60 1.40
CA GLY A 16 8.49 7.31 2.53
C GLY A 16 8.65 8.81 2.25
N ALA A 17 7.63 9.42 1.60
CA ALA A 17 7.67 10.83 1.29
C ALA A 17 7.73 11.69 2.56
N ARG A 18 8.55 12.74 2.52
CA ARG A 18 8.79 13.70 3.61
C ARG A 18 9.45 13.14 4.88
N THR A 19 10.03 11.93 4.79
CA THR A 19 10.79 11.30 5.88
C THR A 19 12.14 10.81 5.39
N TYR A 20 13.07 10.52 6.30
CA TYR A 20 14.36 9.88 5.97
C TYR A 20 14.28 8.36 5.88
N GLY A 21 13.13 7.78 6.21
CA GLY A 21 12.88 6.35 6.16
C GLY A 21 11.54 6.01 5.49
N CYS A 22 11.28 4.75 5.35
CA CYS A 22 10.00 4.25 4.85
C CYS A 22 9.63 2.96 5.60
N TYR A 23 8.35 2.67 5.76
CA TYR A 23 7.93 1.47 6.48
C TYR A 23 8.51 0.16 5.88
N PRO A 24 8.74 0.01 4.57
CA PRO A 24 9.38 -1.18 4.01
C PRO A 24 10.76 -1.48 4.62
N LEU A 25 11.53 -0.44 4.93
CA LEU A 25 12.85 -0.59 5.54
C LEU A 25 12.75 -1.18 6.95
N TYR A 26 11.88 -0.61 7.79
CA TYR A 26 11.63 -1.09 9.15
C TYR A 26 10.98 -2.48 9.16
N LEU A 27 10.08 -2.74 8.21
CA LEU A 27 9.45 -4.05 8.06
C LEU A 27 10.48 -5.15 7.77
N ALA A 28 11.47 -4.89 6.90
CA ALA A 28 12.56 -5.85 6.65
C ALA A 28 13.35 -6.17 7.91
N GLN A 29 13.64 -5.16 8.73
CA GLN A 29 14.33 -5.33 10.01
C GLN A 29 13.50 -6.18 10.97
N ILE A 30 12.24 -5.81 11.20
CA ILE A 30 11.31 -6.52 12.11
C ILE A 30 11.16 -7.99 11.69
N LEU A 31 10.95 -8.23 10.39
CA LEU A 31 10.80 -9.60 9.88
C LEU A 31 12.09 -10.42 10.06
N THR A 32 13.26 -9.80 9.89
CA THR A 32 14.55 -10.47 10.13
C THR A 32 14.76 -10.81 11.61
N GLU A 33 14.34 -9.94 12.52
CA GLU A 33 14.46 -10.18 13.96
C GLU A 33 13.49 -11.24 14.49
N HIS A 34 12.30 -11.39 13.84
CA HIS A 34 11.23 -12.27 14.35
C HIS A 34 11.03 -13.56 13.54
N THR A 35 11.82 -13.80 12.49
CA THR A 35 11.73 -15.01 11.68
C THR A 35 13.13 -15.62 11.45
N PRO A 36 13.23 -16.90 11.07
CA PRO A 36 14.53 -17.52 10.78
C PRO A 36 15.16 -17.09 9.45
N TYR A 37 14.61 -16.09 8.77
CA TYR A 37 15.04 -15.64 7.46
C TYR A 37 15.67 -14.24 7.53
N GLN A 38 16.56 -13.95 6.56
CA GLN A 38 17.00 -12.59 6.29
C GLN A 38 16.06 -11.96 5.28
N TRP A 39 15.39 -10.87 5.65
CA TRP A 39 14.42 -10.20 4.78
C TRP A 39 15.00 -9.00 4.09
N ARG A 40 14.59 -8.83 2.83
CA ARG A 40 14.84 -7.62 2.04
C ARG A 40 13.52 -7.14 1.48
N THR A 41 13.28 -5.86 1.56
CA THR A 41 12.15 -5.22 0.89
C THR A 41 12.63 -4.58 -0.42
N ILE A 42 11.80 -4.73 -1.45
CA ILE A 42 12.00 -4.10 -2.76
C ILE A 42 10.89 -3.07 -2.89
N ASN A 43 11.24 -1.81 -2.64
CA ASN A 43 10.29 -0.71 -2.71
C ASN A 43 10.16 -0.22 -4.16
N ARG A 44 8.97 -0.40 -4.76
CA ARG A 44 8.61 0.05 -6.11
C ARG A 44 7.39 0.97 -6.08
N SER A 45 7.31 1.80 -5.06
CA SER A 45 6.24 2.78 -4.90
C SER A 45 6.61 4.11 -5.55
N VAL A 46 5.62 4.88 -5.91
CA VAL A 46 5.80 6.18 -6.57
C VAL A 46 4.86 7.21 -5.95
N ASN A 47 5.42 8.38 -5.62
CA ASN A 47 4.64 9.49 -5.06
C ASN A 47 3.50 9.90 -5.97
N GLY A 48 2.32 10.15 -5.39
CA GLY A 48 1.17 10.63 -6.13
C GLY A 48 0.38 9.56 -6.88
N TYR A 49 0.83 8.30 -6.92
CA TYR A 49 0.15 7.26 -7.66
C TYR A 49 -1.24 6.96 -7.07
N THR A 50 -2.19 6.81 -8.00
CA THR A 50 -3.51 6.20 -7.78
C THR A 50 -3.47 4.69 -8.03
N ALA A 51 -4.56 4.00 -7.72
CA ALA A 51 -4.68 2.58 -8.04
C ALA A 51 -4.51 2.31 -9.56
N ARG A 52 -5.03 3.22 -10.39
CA ARG A 52 -4.85 3.16 -11.85
C ARG A 52 -3.37 3.23 -12.25
N ASP A 53 -2.62 4.17 -11.71
CA ASP A 53 -1.22 4.38 -12.06
C ASP A 53 -0.37 3.19 -11.63
N LEU A 54 -0.64 2.65 -10.43
CA LEU A 54 0.03 1.45 -9.94
C LEU A 54 -0.26 0.24 -10.83
N TRP A 55 -1.50 0.05 -11.28
CA TRP A 55 -1.84 -1.02 -12.22
C TRP A 55 -1.07 -0.89 -13.53
N PHE A 56 -0.97 0.32 -14.11
CA PHE A 56 -0.17 0.57 -15.30
C PHE A 56 1.31 0.23 -15.08
N LEU A 57 1.89 0.64 -13.95
CA LEU A 57 3.27 0.31 -13.60
C LEU A 57 3.49 -1.21 -13.56
N LEU A 58 2.60 -1.95 -12.88
CA LEU A 58 2.69 -3.41 -12.76
C LEU A 58 2.65 -4.15 -14.11
N ASN A 59 1.95 -3.60 -15.09
CA ASN A 59 1.83 -4.22 -16.40
C ASN A 59 3.01 -3.90 -17.33
N ASN A 60 3.65 -2.73 -17.16
CA ASN A 60 4.60 -2.23 -18.14
C ASN A 60 6.06 -2.21 -17.64
N ASP A 61 6.30 -1.93 -16.34
CA ASP A 61 7.63 -1.55 -15.89
C ASP A 61 8.20 -2.38 -14.73
N ILE A 62 7.40 -3.19 -14.05
CA ILE A 62 7.92 -4.03 -12.98
C ILE A 62 8.45 -5.34 -13.53
N GLU A 63 9.77 -5.46 -13.62
CA GLU A 63 10.42 -6.75 -13.64
C GLU A 63 10.11 -7.52 -12.36
N ILE A 64 9.58 -8.72 -12.52
CA ILE A 64 9.41 -9.65 -11.43
C ILE A 64 10.80 -10.05 -10.97
N VAL A 65 11.14 -9.72 -9.74
CA VAL A 65 12.33 -10.31 -9.13
C VAL A 65 12.03 -11.79 -8.94
N SER A 66 12.78 -12.63 -9.60
CA SER A 66 12.53 -14.09 -9.75
C SER A 66 12.30 -14.82 -8.42
N ASP A 67 12.76 -14.26 -7.32
CA ASP A 67 12.70 -14.86 -5.98
C ASP A 67 11.71 -14.15 -5.05
N THR A 68 10.83 -13.29 -5.58
CA THR A 68 9.85 -12.56 -4.78
C THR A 68 8.49 -13.21 -4.92
N TYR A 69 8.03 -13.86 -3.86
CA TYR A 69 6.72 -14.54 -3.84
C TYR A 69 5.69 -13.86 -2.94
N GLN A 70 6.06 -12.74 -2.33
CA GLN A 70 5.20 -12.00 -1.42
C GLN A 70 5.19 -10.51 -1.81
N ALA A 71 4.04 -9.87 -1.66
CA ALA A 71 3.87 -8.45 -1.95
C ALA A 71 3.06 -7.76 -0.85
N CYS A 72 3.45 -6.52 -0.51
CA CYS A 72 2.65 -5.56 0.23
C CYS A 72 2.11 -4.51 -0.75
N VAL A 73 0.81 -4.26 -0.68
CA VAL A 73 0.11 -3.24 -1.47
C VAL A 73 -0.49 -2.22 -0.50
N LEU A 74 -0.04 -0.97 -0.59
CA LEU A 74 -0.61 0.15 0.15
C LEU A 74 -0.86 1.30 -0.81
N ILE A 75 -2.08 1.44 -1.28
CA ILE A 75 -2.49 2.38 -2.33
C ILE A 75 -3.92 2.85 -2.09
N GLY A 76 -4.24 4.05 -2.52
CA GLY A 76 -5.59 4.60 -2.50
C GLY A 76 -5.71 5.95 -1.81
N THR A 77 -4.68 6.42 -1.10
CA THR A 77 -4.70 7.75 -0.48
C THR A 77 -4.96 8.84 -1.51
N ASN A 78 -4.29 8.76 -2.67
CA ASN A 78 -4.51 9.71 -3.76
C ASN A 78 -5.86 9.51 -4.47
N ASP A 79 -6.39 8.30 -4.50
CA ASP A 79 -7.74 8.03 -5.01
C ASP A 79 -8.80 8.73 -4.14
N VAL A 80 -8.65 8.66 -2.81
CA VAL A 80 -9.51 9.40 -1.86
C VAL A 80 -9.39 10.91 -2.08
N GLY A 81 -8.18 11.43 -2.16
CA GLY A 81 -7.91 12.87 -2.35
C GLY A 81 -8.42 13.41 -3.68
N ASN A 82 -8.30 12.63 -4.74
CA ASN A 82 -8.78 12.97 -6.09
C ASN A 82 -10.27 12.64 -6.31
N GLU A 83 -10.93 12.09 -5.31
CA GLU A 83 -12.32 11.64 -5.41
C GLU A 83 -12.55 10.66 -6.59
N THR A 84 -11.59 9.75 -6.83
CA THR A 84 -11.73 8.70 -7.85
C THR A 84 -13.07 7.97 -7.65
N PRO A 85 -13.93 7.80 -8.67
CA PRO A 85 -15.16 7.03 -8.52
C PRO A 85 -14.91 5.66 -7.89
N LEU A 86 -15.71 5.29 -6.88
CA LEU A 86 -15.44 4.11 -6.05
C LEU A 86 -15.43 2.80 -6.86
N ASP A 87 -16.32 2.68 -7.83
CA ASP A 87 -16.39 1.54 -8.74
C ASP A 87 -15.13 1.42 -9.61
N LEU A 88 -14.61 2.54 -10.06
CA LEU A 88 -13.37 2.61 -10.84
C LEU A 88 -12.14 2.27 -9.97
N PHE A 89 -12.08 2.79 -8.74
CA PHE A 89 -11.05 2.42 -7.77
C PHE A 89 -11.07 0.90 -7.49
N GLU A 90 -12.25 0.33 -7.17
CA GLU A 90 -12.42 -1.10 -6.90
C GLU A 90 -11.95 -1.94 -8.09
N GLU A 91 -12.27 -1.52 -9.33
CA GLU A 91 -11.85 -2.23 -10.53
C GLU A 91 -10.31 -2.19 -10.69
N TYR A 92 -9.66 -1.03 -10.59
CA TYR A 92 -8.20 -0.96 -10.68
C TYR A 92 -7.52 -1.72 -9.55
N TYR A 93 -8.05 -1.66 -8.33
CA TYR A 93 -7.52 -2.44 -7.21
C TYR A 93 -7.60 -3.94 -7.49
N ARG A 94 -8.72 -4.42 -8.04
CA ARG A 94 -8.89 -5.81 -8.47
C ARG A 94 -7.90 -6.19 -9.57
N GLN A 95 -7.63 -5.30 -10.51
CA GLN A 95 -6.65 -5.54 -11.57
C GLN A 95 -5.21 -5.61 -11.03
N ILE A 96 -4.85 -4.80 -10.04
CA ILE A 96 -3.55 -4.91 -9.33
C ILE A 96 -3.41 -6.33 -8.75
N ILE A 97 -4.41 -6.77 -7.99
CA ILE A 97 -4.40 -8.08 -7.35
C ILE A 97 -4.30 -9.21 -8.39
N ARG A 98 -5.11 -9.16 -9.45
CA ARG A 98 -5.06 -10.14 -10.53
C ARG A 98 -3.70 -10.20 -11.20
N THR A 99 -3.09 -9.05 -11.46
CA THR A 99 -1.75 -8.97 -12.04
C THR A 99 -0.71 -9.65 -11.15
N LEU A 100 -0.73 -9.40 -9.84
CA LEU A 100 0.17 -10.06 -8.88
C LEU A 100 -0.05 -11.57 -8.84
N LEU A 101 -1.29 -12.04 -8.86
CA LEU A 101 -1.61 -13.47 -8.90
C LEU A 101 -1.14 -14.14 -10.19
N ILE A 102 -1.34 -13.50 -11.35
CA ILE A 102 -0.82 -13.99 -12.65
C ILE A 102 0.72 -14.07 -12.60
N LYS A 103 1.36 -13.11 -11.97
CA LYS A 103 2.81 -13.07 -11.75
C LYS A 103 3.28 -14.06 -10.65
N LYS A 104 2.37 -14.91 -10.12
CA LYS A 104 2.63 -16.01 -9.17
C LYS A 104 3.06 -15.57 -7.76
N TYR A 105 2.65 -14.38 -7.33
CA TYR A 105 2.77 -14.02 -5.92
C TYR A 105 1.88 -14.93 -5.07
N LYS A 106 2.48 -15.55 -4.03
CA LYS A 106 1.82 -16.57 -3.19
C LYS A 106 1.10 -15.97 -1.99
N ALA A 107 1.54 -14.80 -1.53
CA ALA A 107 0.90 -14.05 -0.46
C ALA A 107 0.92 -12.56 -0.81
N ILE A 108 -0.24 -11.92 -0.75
CA ILE A 108 -0.41 -10.51 -1.03
C ILE A 108 -1.04 -9.86 0.19
N PHE A 109 -0.31 -8.95 0.82
CA PHE A 109 -0.76 -8.20 1.99
C PHE A 109 -1.29 -6.84 1.54
N CYS A 110 -2.58 -6.62 1.73
CA CYS A 110 -3.28 -5.41 1.29
C CYS A 110 -3.57 -4.54 2.50
N GLY A 111 -2.81 -3.46 2.66
CA GLY A 111 -3.03 -2.48 3.72
C GLY A 111 -4.29 -1.65 3.48
N GLU A 112 -5.02 -1.35 4.55
CA GLU A 112 -6.02 -0.28 4.53
C GLU A 112 -5.34 1.05 4.21
N ILE A 113 -6.05 1.94 3.53
CA ILE A 113 -5.67 3.34 3.45
C ILE A 113 -5.59 3.88 4.88
N PRO A 114 -4.44 4.42 5.32
CA PRO A 114 -4.27 4.91 6.68
C PRO A 114 -5.20 6.08 7.02
N PRO A 115 -5.42 6.39 8.30
CA PRO A 115 -6.15 7.58 8.69
C PRO A 115 -5.67 8.85 7.99
N ILE A 116 -6.60 9.68 7.55
CA ILE A 116 -6.35 10.98 6.93
C ILE A 116 -6.73 12.05 7.95
N TYR A 117 -5.80 12.97 8.24
CA TYR A 117 -5.99 14.04 9.19
C TYR A 117 -6.09 15.38 8.47
N PRO A 118 -7.32 15.90 8.24
CA PRO A 118 -7.52 17.17 7.56
C PRO A 118 -6.88 18.32 8.36
N ASP A 119 -5.91 19.00 7.77
CA ASP A 119 -5.18 20.11 8.36
C ASP A 119 -5.09 21.34 7.45
N GLY A 120 -6.09 21.49 6.57
CA GLY A 120 -6.18 22.58 5.61
C GLY A 120 -5.53 22.30 4.25
N HIS A 121 -5.10 21.06 4.02
CA HIS A 121 -4.61 20.66 2.69
C HIS A 121 -5.75 20.64 1.67
N ILE A 122 -5.52 21.20 0.48
CA ILE A 122 -6.56 21.37 -0.56
C ILE A 122 -7.19 20.06 -1.04
N PHE A 123 -6.47 18.94 -0.98
CA PHE A 123 -6.97 17.63 -1.44
C PHE A 123 -7.54 16.77 -0.30
N PHE A 124 -7.31 17.14 0.96
CA PHE A 124 -7.71 16.34 2.12
C PHE A 124 -8.52 17.20 3.10
N CYS A 125 -9.77 17.43 2.75
CA CYS A 125 -10.75 18.05 3.64
C CYS A 125 -11.46 16.98 4.49
N LYS A 126 -12.33 17.41 5.39
CA LYS A 126 -13.07 16.49 6.28
C LYS A 126 -13.93 15.50 5.48
N GLU A 127 -14.62 15.98 4.46
CA GLU A 127 -15.49 15.18 3.61
C GLU A 127 -14.71 14.11 2.85
N THR A 128 -13.51 14.45 2.35
CA THR A 128 -12.61 13.49 1.68
C THR A 128 -12.11 12.44 2.65
N ALA A 129 -11.69 12.86 3.85
CA ALA A 129 -11.23 11.94 4.89
C ALA A 129 -12.32 10.93 5.32
N GLU A 130 -13.57 11.36 5.41
CA GLU A 130 -14.71 10.51 5.74
C GLU A 130 -14.97 9.44 4.65
N LYS A 131 -14.73 9.78 3.38
CA LYS A 131 -14.86 8.82 2.26
C LYS A 131 -13.85 7.68 2.31
N ARG A 132 -12.71 7.82 3.00
CA ARG A 132 -11.71 6.77 3.19
C ARG A 132 -12.33 5.41 3.54
N ASN A 133 -13.35 5.39 4.37
CA ASN A 133 -13.99 4.16 4.81
C ASN A 133 -14.68 3.39 3.66
N LEU A 134 -15.19 4.10 2.65
CA LEU A 134 -15.79 3.48 1.47
C LEU A 134 -14.71 2.77 0.63
N TYR A 135 -13.56 3.41 0.45
CA TYR A 135 -12.43 2.81 -0.27
C TYR A 135 -11.84 1.61 0.49
N ASN A 136 -11.73 1.70 1.82
CA ASN A 136 -11.29 0.57 2.64
C ASN A 136 -12.29 -0.61 2.60
N ALA A 137 -13.58 -0.34 2.52
CA ALA A 137 -14.59 -1.38 2.31
C ALA A 137 -14.42 -2.06 0.95
N ALA A 138 -14.09 -1.31 -0.11
CA ALA A 138 -13.78 -1.86 -1.43
C ALA A 138 -12.50 -2.72 -1.41
N ILE A 139 -11.41 -2.26 -0.76
CA ILE A 139 -10.20 -3.07 -0.55
C ILE A 139 -10.55 -4.37 0.16
N LYS A 140 -11.26 -4.31 1.28
CA LYS A 140 -11.65 -5.49 2.06
C LYS A 140 -12.49 -6.46 1.25
N LYS A 141 -13.41 -5.97 0.43
CA LYS A 141 -14.23 -6.78 -0.47
C LYS A 141 -13.35 -7.53 -1.49
N VAL A 142 -12.44 -6.83 -2.17
CA VAL A 142 -11.52 -7.44 -3.15
C VAL A 142 -10.59 -8.46 -2.50
N THR A 143 -10.08 -8.18 -1.31
CA THR A 143 -9.19 -9.12 -0.60
C THR A 143 -9.90 -10.41 -0.20
N ALA A 144 -11.19 -10.37 0.08
CA ALA A 144 -11.97 -11.55 0.43
C ALA A 144 -12.22 -12.52 -0.76
N GLU A 145 -11.95 -12.10 -1.99
CA GLU A 145 -12.16 -12.92 -3.20
C GLU A 145 -11.14 -14.05 -3.35
N ASN A 146 -9.99 -14.01 -2.63
CA ASN A 146 -8.94 -15.01 -2.76
C ASN A 146 -8.20 -15.26 -1.44
N LYS A 147 -8.06 -16.53 -1.06
CA LYS A 147 -7.41 -16.97 0.19
C LYS A 147 -5.91 -16.61 0.32
N ASN A 148 -5.25 -16.30 -0.77
CA ASN A 148 -3.84 -15.91 -0.79
C ASN A 148 -3.64 -14.41 -0.53
N ILE A 149 -4.72 -13.68 -0.32
CA ILE A 149 -4.72 -12.26 -0.05
C ILE A 149 -5.05 -12.03 1.42
N VAL A 150 -4.23 -11.24 2.07
CA VAL A 150 -4.38 -10.89 3.49
C VAL A 150 -4.73 -9.41 3.58
N TRP A 151 -5.90 -9.11 4.10
CA TRP A 151 -6.25 -7.75 4.46
C TRP A 151 -5.55 -7.34 5.76
N VAL A 152 -4.89 -6.20 5.75
CA VAL A 152 -4.13 -5.66 6.89
C VAL A 152 -4.79 -4.36 7.36
N PRO A 153 -5.47 -4.37 8.52
CA PRO A 153 -6.08 -3.16 9.06
C PRO A 153 -5.02 -2.16 9.53
N ILE A 154 -5.27 -0.87 9.27
CA ILE A 154 -4.41 0.24 9.70
C ILE A 154 -5.30 1.33 10.35
N ASN A 155 -6.06 0.95 11.37
CA ASN A 155 -7.10 1.83 11.93
C ASN A 155 -6.62 2.75 13.05
N GLU A 156 -5.52 2.43 13.72
CA GLU A 156 -5.18 3.01 15.03
C GLU A 156 -3.95 3.93 15.02
N LEU A 157 -3.54 4.41 13.86
CA LEU A 157 -2.45 5.38 13.79
C LEU A 157 -2.94 6.76 14.24
N SER A 158 -2.35 7.27 15.31
CA SER A 158 -2.65 8.60 15.82
C SER A 158 -2.04 9.71 14.95
N ARG A 159 -2.54 10.94 15.09
CA ARG A 159 -2.00 12.12 14.38
C ARG A 159 -0.48 12.28 14.56
N ASN A 160 0.04 11.89 15.72
CA ASN A 160 1.47 11.98 16.03
C ASN A 160 2.36 11.08 15.16
N CYS A 161 1.78 10.11 14.44
CA CYS A 161 2.51 9.28 13.49
C CYS A 161 2.67 9.94 12.11
N TYR A 162 2.28 11.22 11.96
CA TYR A 162 2.24 11.91 10.67
C TYR A 162 2.99 13.23 10.68
N VAL A 163 3.67 13.54 9.58
CA VAL A 163 4.28 14.86 9.34
C VAL A 163 3.28 15.88 8.80
N ASP A 164 2.25 15.42 8.10
CA ASP A 164 1.17 16.25 7.54
C ASP A 164 -0.17 15.49 7.55
N SER A 165 -1.12 15.85 6.68
CA SER A 165 -2.46 15.22 6.61
C SER A 165 -2.42 13.73 6.35
N VAL A 166 -1.41 13.22 5.66
CA VAL A 166 -1.39 11.85 5.13
C VAL A 166 -0.05 11.13 5.26
N HIS A 167 1.08 11.83 5.26
CA HIS A 167 2.40 11.18 5.25
C HIS A 167 2.86 10.80 6.64
N PHE A 168 3.35 9.57 6.78
CA PHE A 168 3.94 9.09 8.03
C PHE A 168 5.20 9.86 8.40
N ASN A 169 5.49 9.91 9.70
CA ASN A 169 6.78 10.34 10.22
C ASN A 169 7.66 9.12 10.56
N GLU A 170 8.75 9.35 11.26
CA GLU A 170 9.74 8.31 11.63
C GLU A 170 9.46 7.63 12.98
N LEU A 171 8.35 7.95 13.62
CA LEU A 171 8.00 7.39 14.94
C LEU A 171 7.36 6.02 14.84
#